data_cc90128a267345cd7092fb474e0c9f3b
#
_entry.id   cc90128a267345cd7092fb474e0c9f3b
#
_cell.length_a   1.000
_cell.length_b   1.000
_cell.length_c   1.000
_cell.angle_alpha   90.00
_cell.angle_beta   90.00
_cell.angle_gamma   90.00
#
_symmetry.space_group_name_H-M   'P 1'
#
loop_
_entity.id
_entity.type
_entity.pdbx_description
1 polymer ?
#
loop_
_entity_poly.entity_id
_entity_poly.type
_entity_poly.pdbx_seq_one_letter_code
_entity_poly.pdbx_strand_id
1 'polypeptide(L)'
;MKQIPSVDLGDFLSVDTNKRNEFIQNIGKAYEDIGFVALKGHFLDQDLVDELYAQVREFFSLPYETKSKYEVQGLAGQRGYTSFGKEHAKGRTTGDLKEFFHFGQHEPPTNGEKYPENVLVDESPAFNAVGQKTFAALEKTGCFVLRALALHLGLDEHYFDPFIKGGNSILRAIHYPPITEEPKEAERAAAHGDINLITLLMGAQGRGLQVKNHQGEWIDAIAEDDELVINVGDMLSRHTNNKLKSTIHRVVNPPKSAWHSSRYSIPFFMHPVSDMKLDVLPHCIDKNHPKRFEDITAGEFLEERLRDLGLRK
;
A
#
# COMPACT_ATOMS: atom_id res chain seq x y z
N MET A 1 -6.19 -19.34 10.69
CA MET A 1 -4.79 -19.02 10.34
C MET A 1 -4.25 -18.09 11.41
N LYS A 2 -3.08 -18.34 11.98
CA LYS A 2 -2.51 -17.53 13.09
C LYS A 2 -1.44 -16.54 12.62
N GLN A 3 -0.94 -16.68 11.41
CA GLN A 3 0.06 -15.83 10.76
C GLN A 3 -0.23 -15.70 9.27
N ILE A 4 0.25 -14.62 8.64
CA ILE A 4 0.21 -14.48 7.18
C ILE A 4 1.23 -15.44 6.54
N PRO A 5 0.94 -16.04 5.35
CA PRO A 5 1.89 -16.89 4.65
C PRO A 5 3.12 -16.11 4.17
N SER A 6 4.28 -16.78 4.07
CA SER A 6 5.51 -16.22 3.49
C SER A 6 5.85 -16.93 2.20
N VAL A 7 6.33 -16.17 1.18
CA VAL A 7 6.79 -16.64 -0.12
C VAL A 7 8.08 -15.90 -0.52
N ASP A 8 8.90 -16.51 -1.39
CA ASP A 8 10.14 -15.93 -1.90
C ASP A 8 10.03 -15.59 -3.39
N LEU A 9 10.18 -14.31 -3.74
CA LEU A 9 10.13 -13.85 -5.13
C LEU A 9 11.23 -14.50 -6.00
N GLY A 10 12.35 -14.91 -5.40
CA GLY A 10 13.39 -15.66 -6.05
C GLY A 10 12.91 -16.97 -6.68
N ASP A 11 11.91 -17.62 -6.08
CA ASP A 11 11.30 -18.82 -6.65
C ASP A 11 10.49 -18.50 -7.93
N PHE A 12 9.80 -17.35 -7.99
CA PHE A 12 9.13 -16.88 -9.21
C PHE A 12 10.12 -16.55 -10.33
N LEU A 13 11.28 -16.02 -9.99
CA LEU A 13 12.34 -15.64 -10.92
C LEU A 13 13.24 -16.82 -11.29
N SER A 14 13.06 -17.99 -10.68
CA SER A 14 13.87 -19.18 -10.92
C SER A 14 13.64 -19.76 -12.32
N VAL A 15 14.70 -20.34 -12.88
CA VAL A 15 14.62 -21.17 -14.09
C VAL A 15 13.95 -22.53 -13.82
N ASP A 16 13.83 -22.92 -12.56
CA ASP A 16 13.11 -24.13 -12.14
C ASP A 16 11.59 -23.89 -12.21
N THR A 17 10.97 -24.49 -13.22
CA THR A 17 9.53 -24.37 -13.48
C THR A 17 8.67 -24.84 -12.29
N ASN A 18 9.13 -25.82 -11.52
CA ASN A 18 8.38 -26.33 -10.37
C ASN A 18 8.34 -25.28 -9.26
N LYS A 19 9.48 -24.68 -8.92
CA LYS A 19 9.56 -23.58 -7.93
C LYS A 19 8.69 -22.40 -8.33
N ARG A 20 8.77 -22.01 -9.61
CA ARG A 20 7.98 -20.91 -10.16
C ARG A 20 6.48 -21.20 -10.04
N ASN A 21 6.04 -22.39 -10.42
CA ASN A 21 4.64 -22.79 -10.32
C ASN A 21 4.16 -22.89 -8.86
N GLU A 22 4.97 -23.39 -7.96
CA GLU A 22 4.68 -23.45 -6.54
C GLU A 22 4.50 -22.04 -5.95
N PHE A 23 5.38 -21.09 -6.28
CA PHE A 23 5.23 -19.69 -5.89
C PHE A 23 3.88 -19.13 -6.35
N ILE A 24 3.53 -19.30 -7.64
CA ILE A 24 2.27 -18.80 -8.23
C ILE A 24 1.06 -19.35 -7.47
N GLN A 25 1.05 -20.65 -7.14
CA GLN A 25 -0.04 -21.26 -6.39
C GLN A 25 -0.09 -20.76 -4.94
N ASN A 26 1.05 -20.64 -4.27
CA ASN A 26 1.12 -20.23 -2.88
C ASN A 26 0.68 -18.79 -2.68
N ILE A 27 1.15 -17.86 -3.52
CA ILE A 27 0.75 -16.44 -3.44
C ILE A 27 -0.73 -16.25 -3.79
N GLY A 28 -1.20 -16.95 -4.84
CA GLY A 28 -2.61 -16.91 -5.24
C GLY A 28 -3.53 -17.39 -4.13
N LYS A 29 -3.21 -18.56 -3.55
CA LYS A 29 -3.98 -19.13 -2.43
C LYS A 29 -3.96 -18.22 -1.20
N ALA A 30 -2.82 -17.62 -0.85
CA ALA A 30 -2.73 -16.66 0.25
C ALA A 30 -3.70 -15.50 0.05
N TYR A 31 -3.79 -14.98 -1.17
CA TYR A 31 -4.68 -13.87 -1.49
C TYR A 31 -6.15 -14.27 -1.64
N GLU A 32 -6.45 -15.49 -2.02
CA GLU A 32 -7.82 -16.04 -1.95
C GLU A 32 -8.26 -16.28 -0.50
N ASP A 33 -7.35 -16.69 0.38
CA ASP A 33 -7.66 -17.03 1.77
C ASP A 33 -7.74 -15.76 2.65
N ILE A 34 -6.67 -14.99 2.75
CA ILE A 34 -6.58 -13.87 3.70
C ILE A 34 -6.27 -12.51 3.05
N GLY A 35 -5.87 -12.48 1.76
CA GLY A 35 -5.53 -11.25 1.06
C GLY A 35 -4.20 -10.62 1.48
N PHE A 36 -3.36 -11.33 2.23
CA PHE A 36 -2.07 -10.89 2.76
C PHE A 36 -0.99 -11.95 2.58
N VAL A 37 0.23 -11.50 2.30
CA VAL A 37 1.43 -12.35 2.20
C VAL A 37 2.65 -11.59 2.72
N ALA A 38 3.63 -12.30 3.29
CA ALA A 38 4.98 -11.81 3.51
C ALA A 38 5.84 -12.23 2.32
N LEU A 39 6.63 -11.32 1.74
CA LEU A 39 7.44 -11.55 0.54
C LEU A 39 8.91 -11.33 0.81
N LYS A 40 9.74 -12.38 0.63
CA LYS A 40 11.21 -12.31 0.56
C LYS A 40 11.69 -12.08 -0.87
N GLY A 41 13.00 -11.83 -1.02
CA GLY A 41 13.65 -11.75 -2.33
C GLY A 41 13.19 -10.57 -3.20
N HIS A 42 12.64 -9.53 -2.58
CA HIS A 42 12.24 -8.29 -3.25
C HIS A 42 13.46 -7.47 -3.73
N PHE A 43 13.20 -6.42 -4.55
CA PHE A 43 14.26 -5.60 -5.15
C PHE A 43 14.76 -4.43 -4.30
N LEU A 44 14.39 -4.37 -3.01
CA LEU A 44 14.97 -3.44 -2.05
C LEU A 44 16.19 -4.10 -1.40
N ASP A 45 17.36 -3.49 -1.53
CA ASP A 45 18.51 -3.89 -0.71
C ASP A 45 18.47 -3.22 0.67
N GLN A 46 19.21 -3.78 1.63
CA GLN A 46 19.18 -3.31 3.01
C GLN A 46 19.75 -1.89 3.13
N ASP A 47 20.76 -1.53 2.34
CA ASP A 47 21.37 -0.20 2.38
C ASP A 47 20.34 0.87 1.95
N LEU A 48 19.53 0.59 0.92
CA LEU A 48 18.44 1.48 0.49
C LEU A 48 17.36 1.62 1.57
N VAL A 49 17.01 0.51 2.23
CA VAL A 49 16.04 0.53 3.35
C VAL A 49 16.55 1.39 4.50
N ASP A 50 17.81 1.19 4.92
CA ASP A 50 18.43 1.92 6.03
C ASP A 50 18.56 3.41 5.72
N GLU A 51 18.99 3.76 4.48
CA GLU A 51 19.06 5.14 4.01
C GLU A 51 17.68 5.80 4.03
N LEU A 52 16.66 5.13 3.51
CA LEU A 52 15.30 5.67 3.49
C LEU A 52 14.79 5.94 4.91
N TYR A 53 14.91 4.99 5.83
CA TYR A 53 14.47 5.20 7.21
C TYR A 53 15.27 6.30 7.92
N ALA A 54 16.56 6.47 7.62
CA ALA A 54 17.37 7.56 8.15
C ALA A 54 16.84 8.91 7.65
N GLN A 55 16.63 9.06 6.35
CA GLN A 55 16.13 10.29 5.74
C GLN A 55 14.68 10.60 6.16
N VAL A 56 13.83 9.60 6.32
CA VAL A 56 12.45 9.74 6.84
C VAL A 56 12.47 10.27 8.27
N ARG A 57 13.34 9.73 9.15
CA ARG A 57 13.49 10.24 10.52
C ARG A 57 14.00 11.68 10.54
N GLU A 58 14.96 12.02 9.69
CA GLU A 58 15.51 13.37 9.57
C GLU A 58 14.42 14.35 9.13
N PHE A 59 13.67 14.07 8.07
CA PHE A 59 12.57 14.91 7.60
C PHE A 59 11.52 15.17 8.68
N PHE A 60 11.03 14.11 9.36
CA PHE A 60 10.00 14.28 10.39
C PHE A 60 10.51 14.94 11.67
N SER A 61 11.83 15.00 11.89
CA SER A 61 12.44 15.76 12.99
C SER A 61 12.51 17.27 12.74
N LEU A 62 12.29 17.71 11.49
CA LEU A 62 12.26 19.13 11.15
C LEU A 62 11.13 19.87 11.89
N PRO A 63 11.30 21.16 12.20
CA PRO A 63 10.24 21.97 12.79
C PRO A 63 8.96 21.94 11.95
N TYR A 64 7.81 22.06 12.61
CA TYR A 64 6.51 22.06 11.92
C TYR A 64 6.44 23.13 10.83
N GLU A 65 6.96 24.34 11.10
CA GLU A 65 6.99 25.46 10.15
C GLU A 65 7.77 25.12 8.87
N THR A 66 8.80 24.27 8.97
CA THR A 66 9.55 23.78 7.80
C THR A 66 8.75 22.73 7.05
N LYS A 67 8.25 21.70 7.74
CA LYS A 67 7.46 20.63 7.11
C LYS A 67 6.19 21.16 6.43
N SER A 68 5.50 22.11 7.06
CA SER A 68 4.24 22.68 6.54
C SER A 68 4.38 23.44 5.23
N LYS A 69 5.59 23.89 4.84
CA LYS A 69 5.87 24.48 3.52
C LYS A 69 5.59 23.48 2.38
N TYR A 70 5.75 22.20 2.66
CA TYR A 70 5.55 21.08 1.71
C TYR A 70 4.13 20.53 1.71
N GLU A 71 3.21 21.16 2.44
CA GLU A 71 1.79 20.84 2.42
C GLU A 71 1.09 21.65 1.33
N VAL A 72 0.83 21.02 0.18
CA VAL A 72 0.27 21.68 -1.00
C VAL A 72 -1.26 21.70 -0.90
N GLN A 73 -1.83 22.92 -0.86
CA GLN A 73 -3.28 23.10 -0.86
C GLN A 73 -3.90 22.65 -2.19
N GLY A 74 -5.09 22.04 -2.11
CA GLY A 74 -5.85 21.59 -3.28
C GLY A 74 -5.46 20.20 -3.81
N LEU A 75 -4.36 19.59 -3.34
CA LEU A 75 -3.96 18.24 -3.73
C LEU A 75 -4.58 17.13 -2.85
N ALA A 76 -5.39 17.48 -1.85
CA ALA A 76 -5.99 16.50 -0.91
C ALA A 76 -4.97 15.49 -0.35
N GLY A 77 -3.73 15.94 -0.08
CA GLY A 77 -2.65 15.10 0.42
C GLY A 77 -2.04 14.11 -0.59
N GLN A 78 -2.34 14.21 -1.89
CA GLN A 78 -1.83 13.26 -2.89
C GLN A 78 -0.32 13.37 -3.13
N ARG A 79 0.31 14.48 -2.79
CA ARG A 79 1.76 14.72 -2.87
C ARG A 79 2.21 15.58 -1.71
N GLY A 80 3.49 15.43 -1.33
CA GLY A 80 4.10 16.23 -0.28
C GLY A 80 3.63 15.85 1.11
N TYR A 81 3.72 16.79 2.03
CA TYR A 81 3.46 16.62 3.45
C TYR A 81 1.96 16.75 3.79
N THR A 82 1.52 15.93 4.73
CA THR A 82 0.21 16.07 5.39
C THR A 82 0.41 16.08 6.89
N SER A 83 -0.07 17.16 7.53
CA SER A 83 0.11 17.42 8.96
C SER A 83 -0.61 16.42 9.84
N PHE A 84 -0.12 16.28 11.07
CA PHE A 84 -0.66 15.40 12.09
C PHE A 84 -2.17 15.59 12.32
N GLY A 85 -2.91 14.47 12.38
CA GLY A 85 -4.32 14.45 12.70
C GLY A 85 -5.27 14.97 11.61
N LYS A 86 -4.77 15.27 10.39
CA LYS A 86 -5.62 15.72 9.27
C LYS A 86 -6.39 14.58 8.58
N GLU A 87 -5.75 13.43 8.41
CA GLU A 87 -6.41 12.26 7.82
C GLU A 87 -7.22 11.51 8.88
N HIS A 88 -8.42 11.10 8.54
CA HIS A 88 -9.28 10.27 9.39
C HIS A 88 -9.95 9.17 8.55
N ALA A 89 -10.25 8.03 9.18
CA ALA A 89 -10.97 6.95 8.52
C ALA A 89 -12.44 7.36 8.24
N LYS A 90 -13.04 6.74 7.22
CA LYS A 90 -14.46 6.96 6.85
C LYS A 90 -15.39 6.87 8.06
N GLY A 91 -16.23 7.89 8.25
CA GLY A 91 -17.21 7.95 9.33
C GLY A 91 -16.65 8.34 10.71
N ARG A 92 -15.36 8.68 10.82
CA ARG A 92 -14.75 9.21 12.05
C ARG A 92 -14.51 10.72 11.92
N THR A 93 -14.64 11.44 13.03
CA THR A 93 -14.31 12.88 13.15
C THR A 93 -12.97 13.11 13.84
N THR A 94 -12.43 12.09 14.48
CA THR A 94 -11.12 12.13 15.14
C THR A 94 -10.05 11.72 14.15
N GLY A 95 -9.02 12.57 13.98
CA GLY A 95 -7.87 12.28 13.11
C GLY A 95 -7.04 11.11 13.62
N ASP A 96 -6.42 10.38 12.70
CA ASP A 96 -5.45 9.34 13.01
C ASP A 96 -4.18 9.97 13.63
N LEU A 97 -3.51 9.24 14.51
CA LEU A 97 -2.33 9.74 15.24
C LEU A 97 -1.06 9.65 14.36
N LYS A 98 -1.10 10.27 13.19
CA LYS A 98 -0.01 10.22 12.19
C LYS A 98 0.12 11.51 11.41
N GLU A 99 1.32 11.73 10.90
CA GLU A 99 1.66 12.65 9.81
C GLU A 99 2.36 11.85 8.71
N PHE A 100 2.38 12.32 7.47
CA PHE A 100 3.02 11.59 6.39
C PHE A 100 3.52 12.48 5.25
N PHE A 101 4.39 11.91 4.40
CA PHE A 101 4.85 12.52 3.16
C PHE A 101 4.63 11.55 1.99
N HIS A 102 4.13 12.08 0.86
CA HIS A 102 3.89 11.31 -0.36
C HIS A 102 4.88 11.62 -1.47
N PHE A 103 5.53 10.55 -1.96
CA PHE A 103 6.20 10.53 -3.26
C PHE A 103 5.25 9.88 -4.27
N GLY A 104 5.10 10.48 -5.43
CA GLY A 104 4.27 9.96 -6.51
C GLY A 104 5.08 9.50 -7.70
N GLN A 105 4.38 9.12 -8.77
CA GLN A 105 4.94 8.67 -10.02
C GLN A 105 5.89 9.71 -10.63
N HIS A 106 7.04 9.24 -11.13
CA HIS A 106 8.05 10.05 -11.81
C HIS A 106 7.96 9.90 -13.33
N GLU A 107 7.57 8.71 -13.81
CA GLU A 107 7.37 8.49 -15.23
C GLU A 107 6.00 8.99 -15.66
N PRO A 108 5.91 9.75 -16.79
CA PRO A 108 4.61 10.19 -17.29
C PRO A 108 3.81 8.98 -17.77
N PRO A 109 2.50 8.94 -17.52
CA PRO A 109 1.65 7.90 -18.04
C PRO A 109 1.60 7.92 -19.58
N THR A 110 1.52 6.73 -20.16
CA THR A 110 1.53 6.56 -21.64
C THR A 110 0.25 7.00 -22.32
N ASN A 111 -0.85 7.12 -21.57
CA ASN A 111 -2.18 7.53 -22.05
C ASN A 111 -2.40 9.06 -22.05
N GLY A 112 -1.39 9.86 -21.68
CA GLY A 112 -1.49 11.32 -21.62
C GLY A 112 -2.19 11.87 -20.37
N GLU A 113 -2.53 11.02 -19.39
CA GLU A 113 -3.03 11.43 -18.10
C GLU A 113 -1.99 12.32 -17.38
N LYS A 114 -2.45 13.21 -16.52
CA LYS A 114 -1.56 14.09 -15.75
C LYS A 114 -1.81 13.90 -14.27
N TYR A 115 -0.74 13.59 -13.55
CA TYR A 115 -0.73 13.56 -12.09
C TYR A 115 -0.13 14.85 -11.52
N PRO A 116 -0.43 15.18 -10.25
CA PRO A 116 0.28 16.25 -9.57
C PRO A 116 1.79 16.00 -9.57
N GLU A 117 2.57 17.04 -9.77
CA GLU A 117 4.04 16.95 -9.69
C GLU A 117 4.50 16.56 -8.27
N ASN A 118 5.64 15.89 -8.20
CA ASN A 118 6.24 15.58 -6.92
C ASN A 118 6.73 16.84 -6.21
N VAL A 119 6.45 16.92 -4.92
CA VAL A 119 6.96 17.97 -4.05
C VAL A 119 8.39 17.61 -3.65
N LEU A 120 9.33 18.52 -3.87
CA LEU A 120 10.73 18.33 -3.48
C LEU A 120 11.02 19.11 -2.19
N VAL A 121 11.71 18.45 -1.27
CA VAL A 121 12.14 19.05 0.01
C VAL A 121 13.52 19.69 -0.20
N ASP A 122 13.57 21.01 -0.15
CA ASP A 122 14.80 21.78 -0.40
C ASP A 122 15.86 21.55 0.70
N GLU A 123 15.42 21.40 1.95
CA GLU A 123 16.29 21.15 3.10
C GLU A 123 16.91 19.73 3.08
N SER A 124 16.35 18.79 2.30
CA SER A 124 16.85 17.40 2.25
C SER A 124 16.79 16.80 0.83
N PRO A 125 17.75 17.16 -0.05
CA PRO A 125 17.84 16.53 -1.39
C PRO A 125 18.04 15.00 -1.33
N ALA A 126 18.69 14.49 -0.28
CA ALA A 126 18.87 13.06 -0.06
C ALA A 126 17.53 12.34 0.19
N PHE A 127 16.60 12.95 0.95
CA PHE A 127 15.25 12.43 1.15
C PHE A 127 14.49 12.28 -0.17
N ASN A 128 14.59 13.28 -1.05
CA ASN A 128 13.97 13.20 -2.38
C ASN A 128 14.55 12.06 -3.21
N ALA A 129 15.89 11.94 -3.24
CA ALA A 129 16.59 10.95 -4.05
C ALA A 129 16.32 9.51 -3.57
N VAL A 130 16.37 9.27 -2.25
CA VAL A 130 16.11 7.93 -1.69
C VAL A 130 14.65 7.54 -1.85
N GLY A 131 13.71 8.48 -1.71
CA GLY A 131 12.30 8.25 -1.95
C GLY A 131 12.03 7.78 -3.39
N GLN A 132 12.66 8.41 -4.39
CA GLN A 132 12.55 8.02 -5.80
C GLN A 132 13.13 6.62 -6.08
N LYS A 133 14.31 6.33 -5.54
CA LYS A 133 14.94 5.00 -5.70
C LYS A 133 14.06 3.90 -5.09
N THR A 134 13.51 4.16 -3.89
CA THR A 134 12.62 3.21 -3.20
C THR A 134 11.31 3.01 -3.97
N PHE A 135 10.72 4.10 -4.48
CA PHE A 135 9.54 4.02 -5.33
C PHE A 135 9.77 3.06 -6.51
N ALA A 136 10.86 3.25 -7.26
CA ALA A 136 11.19 2.41 -8.41
C ALA A 136 11.40 0.93 -8.05
N ALA A 137 12.07 0.66 -6.92
CA ALA A 137 12.31 -0.72 -6.45
C ALA A 137 11.02 -1.42 -6.01
N LEU A 138 10.11 -0.69 -5.32
CA LEU A 138 8.80 -1.22 -4.92
C LEU A 138 7.86 -1.40 -6.12
N GLU A 139 7.84 -0.46 -7.06
CA GLU A 139 7.08 -0.59 -8.30
C GLU A 139 7.52 -1.83 -9.08
N LYS A 140 8.84 -2.03 -9.24
CA LYS A 140 9.39 -3.24 -9.86
C LYS A 140 8.96 -4.51 -9.11
N THR A 141 9.03 -4.53 -7.78
CA THR A 141 8.60 -5.68 -6.98
C THR A 141 7.11 -5.97 -7.20
N GLY A 142 6.27 -4.93 -7.13
CA GLY A 142 4.82 -5.05 -7.35
C GLY A 142 4.47 -5.55 -8.76
N CYS A 143 5.23 -5.15 -9.81
CA CYS A 143 5.07 -5.68 -11.15
C CYS A 143 5.21 -7.21 -11.20
N PHE A 144 6.24 -7.77 -10.57
CA PHE A 144 6.44 -9.23 -10.54
C PHE A 144 5.37 -9.94 -9.71
N VAL A 145 4.92 -9.36 -8.61
CA VAL A 145 3.79 -9.89 -7.83
C VAL A 145 2.53 -9.93 -8.67
N LEU A 146 2.18 -8.87 -9.39
CA LEU A 146 1.02 -8.82 -10.27
C LEU A 146 1.12 -9.78 -11.45
N ARG A 147 2.32 -10.01 -12.02
CA ARG A 147 2.57 -11.04 -13.04
C ARG A 147 2.29 -12.45 -12.51
N ALA A 148 2.76 -12.78 -11.30
CA ALA A 148 2.45 -14.06 -10.67
C ALA A 148 0.94 -14.23 -10.43
N LEU A 149 0.25 -13.17 -10.02
CA LEU A 149 -1.21 -13.18 -9.85
C LEU A 149 -1.96 -13.29 -11.18
N ALA A 150 -1.48 -12.67 -12.26
CA ALA A 150 -2.04 -12.84 -13.59
C ALA A 150 -2.02 -14.31 -13.99
N LEU A 151 -0.87 -14.99 -13.84
CA LEU A 151 -0.75 -16.43 -14.11
C LEU A 151 -1.65 -17.29 -13.22
N HIS A 152 -1.75 -16.98 -11.91
CA HIS A 152 -2.67 -17.67 -10.99
C HIS A 152 -4.13 -17.55 -11.42
N LEU A 153 -4.48 -16.37 -11.94
CA LEU A 153 -5.82 -16.09 -12.48
C LEU A 153 -6.03 -16.66 -13.90
N GLY A 154 -5.06 -17.35 -14.50
CA GLY A 154 -5.16 -17.87 -15.86
C GLY A 154 -5.12 -16.80 -16.95
N LEU A 155 -4.56 -15.64 -16.66
CA LEU A 155 -4.35 -14.53 -17.58
C LEU A 155 -2.93 -14.61 -18.21
N ASP A 156 -2.68 -13.78 -19.23
CA ASP A 156 -1.32 -13.53 -19.72
C ASP A 156 -0.44 -12.98 -18.59
N GLU A 157 0.82 -13.40 -18.52
CA GLU A 157 1.75 -12.97 -17.48
C GLU A 157 1.85 -11.44 -17.38
N HIS A 158 1.83 -10.74 -18.52
CA HIS A 158 1.97 -9.29 -18.63
C HIS A 158 0.62 -8.54 -18.63
N TYR A 159 -0.46 -9.19 -18.24
CA TYR A 159 -1.80 -8.60 -18.27
C TYR A 159 -1.89 -7.25 -17.57
N PHE A 160 -1.25 -7.09 -16.40
CA PHE A 160 -1.28 -5.86 -15.63
C PHE A 160 -0.23 -4.82 -16.07
N ASP A 161 0.83 -5.22 -16.77
CA ASP A 161 1.96 -4.33 -17.11
C ASP A 161 1.55 -3.01 -17.77
N PRO A 162 0.67 -2.99 -18.80
CA PRO A 162 0.28 -1.74 -19.45
C PRO A 162 -0.55 -0.82 -18.55
N PHE A 163 -1.19 -1.35 -17.52
CA PHE A 163 -2.01 -0.57 -16.60
C PHE A 163 -1.22 0.01 -15.43
N ILE A 164 -0.14 -0.64 -15.02
CA ILE A 164 0.68 -0.19 -13.89
C ILE A 164 1.83 0.71 -14.31
N LYS A 165 2.31 0.59 -15.54
CA LYS A 165 3.36 1.45 -16.08
C LYS A 165 2.84 2.89 -16.16
N GLY A 166 3.46 3.80 -15.38
CA GLY A 166 3.01 5.18 -15.28
C GLY A 166 1.67 5.34 -14.55
N GLY A 167 1.24 4.35 -13.76
CA GLY A 167 0.06 4.45 -12.92
C GLY A 167 0.25 5.42 -11.76
N ASN A 168 -0.85 5.90 -11.15
CA ASN A 168 -0.81 6.89 -10.06
C ASN A 168 -0.41 6.28 -8.72
N SER A 169 0.65 5.48 -8.72
CA SER A 169 1.19 4.87 -7.51
C SER A 169 1.76 5.91 -6.54
N ILE A 170 1.73 5.60 -5.26
CA ILE A 170 2.16 6.49 -4.18
C ILE A 170 3.02 5.72 -3.18
N LEU A 171 4.23 6.23 -2.92
CA LEU A 171 5.03 5.82 -1.76
C LEU A 171 4.74 6.78 -0.61
N ARG A 172 4.25 6.26 0.52
CA ARG A 172 3.91 7.05 1.70
C ARG A 172 4.90 6.80 2.82
N ALA A 173 5.68 7.80 3.20
CA ALA A 173 6.45 7.78 4.43
C ALA A 173 5.55 8.25 5.58
N ILE A 174 5.27 7.40 6.56
CA ILE A 174 4.39 7.70 7.70
C ILE A 174 5.22 7.81 8.98
N HIS A 175 4.97 8.86 9.75
CA HIS A 175 5.44 9.03 11.12
C HIS A 175 4.26 8.99 12.08
N TYR A 176 4.34 8.12 13.06
CA TYR A 176 3.47 8.07 14.23
C TYR A 176 4.28 8.61 15.42
N PRO A 177 4.09 9.87 15.81
CA PRO A 177 4.86 10.47 16.91
C PRO A 177 4.57 9.80 18.25
N PRO A 178 5.38 10.08 19.30
CA PRO A 178 5.09 9.66 20.66
C PRO A 178 3.69 10.07 21.10
N ILE A 179 3.01 9.19 21.83
CA ILE A 179 1.70 9.46 22.40
C ILE A 179 1.92 10.15 23.75
N THR A 180 1.57 11.42 23.85
CA THR A 180 1.79 12.25 25.03
C THR A 180 0.60 12.30 25.98
N GLU A 181 -0.61 11.99 25.46
CA GLU A 181 -1.86 11.99 26.21
C GLU A 181 -2.67 10.72 25.93
N GLU A 182 -3.61 10.38 26.79
CA GLU A 182 -4.52 9.24 26.56
C GLU A 182 -5.26 9.44 25.22
N PRO A 183 -5.06 8.53 24.23
CA PRO A 183 -5.56 8.74 22.86
C PRO A 183 -7.08 8.63 22.72
N LYS A 184 -7.81 8.33 23.81
CA LYS A 184 -9.25 8.09 23.81
C LYS A 184 -9.65 7.05 22.75
N GLU A 185 -10.38 7.49 21.72
CA GLU A 185 -10.80 6.65 20.60
C GLU A 185 -9.88 6.74 19.36
N ALA A 186 -8.82 7.57 19.40
CA ALA A 186 -7.89 7.70 18.30
C ALA A 186 -6.94 6.50 18.24
N GLU A 187 -6.76 5.94 17.04
CA GLU A 187 -5.82 4.87 16.74
C GLU A 187 -4.69 5.40 15.85
N ARG A 188 -3.57 4.68 15.78
CA ARG A 188 -2.49 4.98 14.82
C ARG A 188 -2.98 4.94 13.37
N ALA A 189 -3.76 3.90 13.04
CA ALA A 189 -4.58 3.87 11.83
C ALA A 189 -5.83 3.02 12.11
N ALA A 190 -7.00 3.62 11.96
CA ALA A 190 -8.27 2.95 12.17
C ALA A 190 -8.49 1.84 11.11
N ALA A 191 -9.41 0.90 11.40
CA ALA A 191 -9.70 -0.21 10.52
C ALA A 191 -10.20 0.27 9.13
N HIS A 192 -9.54 -0.18 8.05
CA HIS A 192 -9.82 0.20 6.67
C HIS A 192 -9.36 -0.90 5.68
N GLY A 193 -9.77 -0.80 4.44
CA GLY A 193 -9.22 -1.49 3.28
C GLY A 193 -8.46 -0.50 2.41
N ASP A 194 -7.52 -1.01 1.59
CA ASP A 194 -6.79 -0.20 0.62
C ASP A 194 -7.56 -0.10 -0.70
N ILE A 195 -7.50 1.06 -1.36
CA ILE A 195 -8.30 1.34 -2.57
C ILE A 195 -7.65 0.73 -3.83
N ASN A 196 -6.32 0.65 -3.88
CA ASN A 196 -5.45 0.31 -5.01
C ASN A 196 -5.55 -1.16 -5.49
N LEU A 197 -4.61 -1.59 -6.36
CA LEU A 197 -4.46 -3.00 -6.75
C LEU A 197 -3.83 -3.82 -5.63
N ILE A 198 -2.62 -3.44 -5.22
CA ILE A 198 -1.87 -4.07 -4.13
C ILE A 198 -1.07 -3.02 -3.35
N THR A 199 -0.91 -3.23 -2.05
CA THR A 199 -0.03 -2.42 -1.20
C THR A 199 1.19 -3.23 -0.80
N LEU A 200 2.38 -2.66 -0.97
CA LEU A 200 3.64 -3.23 -0.53
C LEU A 200 4.11 -2.43 0.69
N LEU A 201 4.11 -3.05 1.85
CA LEU A 201 4.51 -2.43 3.10
C LEU A 201 5.90 -2.90 3.50
N MET A 202 6.84 -1.97 3.54
CA MET A 202 8.18 -2.23 4.11
C MET A 202 8.05 -2.51 5.61
N GLY A 203 8.85 -3.44 6.11
CA GLY A 203 8.86 -3.85 7.50
C GLY A 203 8.75 -2.67 8.44
N ALA A 204 7.60 -2.55 9.10
CA ALA A 204 7.36 -1.45 10.00
C ALA A 204 8.27 -1.60 11.22
N GLN A 205 9.07 -0.59 11.52
CA GLN A 205 9.77 -0.53 12.80
C GLN A 205 8.71 -0.48 13.92
N GLY A 206 8.42 -1.63 14.50
CA GLY A 206 7.44 -1.80 15.57
C GLY A 206 6.18 -2.57 15.14
N ARG A 207 5.60 -3.26 16.11
CA ARG A 207 4.39 -4.07 15.98
C ARG A 207 3.14 -3.20 15.84
N GLY A 208 1.99 -3.84 15.62
CA GLY A 208 0.69 -3.18 15.68
C GLY A 208 -0.16 -3.29 14.42
N LEU A 209 0.38 -3.77 13.30
CA LEU A 209 -0.43 -4.12 12.13
C LEU A 209 -1.24 -5.37 12.43
N GLN A 210 -2.56 -5.26 12.30
CA GLN A 210 -3.50 -6.36 12.49
C GLN A 210 -4.43 -6.49 11.29
N VAL A 211 -4.72 -7.72 10.92
CA VAL A 211 -5.59 -8.10 9.80
C VAL A 211 -6.79 -8.86 10.35
N LYS A 212 -7.98 -8.59 9.81
CA LYS A 212 -9.21 -9.26 10.22
C LYS A 212 -9.38 -10.57 9.43
N ASN A 213 -9.31 -11.72 10.13
CA ASN A 213 -9.49 -13.02 9.48
C ASN A 213 -10.96 -13.33 9.14
N HIS A 214 -11.23 -14.47 8.51
CA HIS A 214 -12.58 -14.88 8.11
C HIS A 214 -13.55 -15.11 9.30
N GLN A 215 -13.03 -15.40 10.49
CA GLN A 215 -13.82 -15.52 11.71
C GLN A 215 -14.15 -14.15 12.33
N GLY A 216 -13.65 -13.06 11.74
CA GLY A 216 -13.80 -11.72 12.27
C GLY A 216 -12.83 -11.37 13.39
N GLU A 217 -11.82 -12.21 13.64
CA GLU A 217 -10.79 -12.01 14.66
C GLU A 217 -9.62 -11.20 14.09
N TRP A 218 -9.01 -10.38 14.94
CA TRP A 218 -7.79 -9.65 14.60
C TRP A 218 -6.56 -10.53 14.84
N ILE A 219 -5.76 -10.74 13.80
CA ILE A 219 -4.48 -11.43 13.87
C ILE A 219 -3.35 -10.46 13.55
N ASP A 220 -2.20 -10.60 14.22
CA ASP A 220 -1.03 -9.77 13.94
C ASP A 220 -0.44 -10.15 12.56
N ALA A 221 -0.24 -9.15 11.70
CA ALA A 221 0.51 -9.31 10.46
C ALA A 221 2.00 -9.10 10.76
N ILE A 222 2.69 -10.19 11.05
CA ILE A 222 4.12 -10.19 11.36
C ILE A 222 4.86 -10.68 10.12
N ALA A 223 5.89 -9.95 9.73
CA ALA A 223 6.88 -10.31 8.73
C ALA A 223 8.28 -10.27 9.36
N GLU A 224 9.20 -11.03 8.81
CA GLU A 224 10.62 -10.96 9.18
C GLU A 224 11.23 -9.64 8.67
N ASP A 225 12.41 -9.28 9.17
CA ASP A 225 13.06 -7.99 8.86
C ASP A 225 13.39 -7.83 7.36
N ASP A 226 13.59 -8.94 6.64
CA ASP A 226 13.87 -9.01 5.20
C ASP A 226 12.62 -9.24 4.34
N GLU A 227 11.42 -9.09 4.89
CA GLU A 227 10.16 -9.32 4.20
C GLU A 227 9.35 -8.02 4.02
N LEU A 228 8.66 -7.94 2.88
CA LEU A 228 7.56 -7.00 2.69
C LEU A 228 6.24 -7.66 3.06
N VAL A 229 5.36 -6.94 3.75
CA VAL A 229 3.95 -7.34 3.85
C VAL A 229 3.22 -6.81 2.62
N ILE A 230 2.58 -7.69 1.84
CA ILE A 230 1.85 -7.28 0.64
C ILE A 230 0.40 -7.71 0.75
N ASN A 231 -0.52 -6.76 0.51
CA ASN A 231 -1.95 -7.03 0.54
C ASN A 231 -2.68 -6.60 -0.73
N VAL A 232 -3.79 -7.26 -0.99
CA VAL A 232 -4.74 -6.94 -2.05
C VAL A 232 -5.55 -5.71 -1.65
N GLY A 233 -5.75 -4.80 -2.61
CA GLY A 233 -6.65 -3.66 -2.48
C GLY A 233 -8.01 -3.88 -3.16
N ASP A 234 -8.92 -2.92 -2.96
CA ASP A 234 -10.31 -2.99 -3.43
C ASP A 234 -10.42 -3.08 -4.96
N MET A 235 -9.54 -2.38 -5.71
CA MET A 235 -9.55 -2.43 -7.18
C MET A 235 -9.28 -3.85 -7.69
N LEU A 236 -8.26 -4.54 -7.17
CA LEU A 236 -7.95 -5.91 -7.58
C LEU A 236 -9.01 -6.90 -7.10
N SER A 237 -9.52 -6.73 -5.88
CA SER A 237 -10.61 -7.54 -5.34
C SER A 237 -11.87 -7.42 -6.19
N ARG A 238 -12.24 -6.19 -6.58
CA ARG A 238 -13.36 -5.91 -7.49
C ARG A 238 -13.17 -6.58 -8.85
N HIS A 239 -12.02 -6.39 -9.47
CA HIS A 239 -11.68 -6.95 -10.78
C HIS A 239 -11.72 -8.49 -10.81
N THR A 240 -11.43 -9.12 -9.68
CA THR A 240 -11.47 -10.58 -9.51
C THR A 240 -12.76 -11.09 -8.83
N ASN A 241 -13.85 -10.30 -8.80
CA ASN A 241 -15.12 -10.68 -8.18
C ASN A 241 -15.01 -11.13 -6.72
N ASN A 242 -14.09 -10.55 -5.96
CA ASN A 242 -13.70 -10.96 -4.59
C ASN A 242 -13.05 -12.35 -4.51
N LYS A 243 -12.54 -12.90 -5.62
CA LYS A 243 -11.71 -14.10 -5.58
C LYS A 243 -10.43 -13.83 -4.79
N LEU A 244 -9.74 -12.71 -5.11
CA LEU A 244 -8.66 -12.17 -4.28
C LEU A 244 -9.26 -11.19 -3.26
N LYS A 245 -8.87 -11.30 -1.99
CA LYS A 245 -9.54 -10.61 -0.88
C LYS A 245 -8.87 -9.27 -0.55
N SER A 246 -9.61 -8.17 -0.69
CA SER A 246 -9.25 -6.93 0.02
C SER A 246 -9.67 -7.07 1.48
N THR A 247 -8.71 -7.21 2.38
CA THR A 247 -8.98 -7.53 3.78
C THR A 247 -8.76 -6.32 4.67
N ILE A 248 -9.75 -6.08 5.56
CA ILE A 248 -9.71 -4.99 6.51
C ILE A 248 -8.54 -5.18 7.48
N HIS A 249 -7.75 -4.14 7.64
CA HIS A 249 -6.61 -4.10 8.54
C HIS A 249 -6.55 -2.78 9.33
N ARG A 250 -5.75 -2.75 10.39
CA ARG A 250 -5.58 -1.57 11.25
C ARG A 250 -4.18 -1.51 11.85
N VAL A 251 -3.80 -0.34 12.39
CA VAL A 251 -2.60 -0.19 13.22
C VAL A 251 -3.03 0.25 14.61
N VAL A 252 -2.89 -0.65 15.58
CA VAL A 252 -3.28 -0.39 16.98
C VAL A 252 -2.24 0.46 17.69
N ASN A 253 -2.69 1.18 18.72
CA ASN A 253 -1.79 1.91 19.61
C ASN A 253 -0.90 0.93 20.39
N PRO A 254 0.36 1.27 20.63
CA PRO A 254 1.24 0.43 21.44
C PRO A 254 0.81 0.44 22.92
N PRO A 255 1.29 -0.50 23.75
CA PRO A 255 1.10 -0.44 25.20
C PRO A 255 1.72 0.85 25.77
N LYS A 256 1.19 1.33 26.92
CA LYS A 256 1.64 2.59 27.56
C LYS A 256 3.14 2.68 27.76
N SER A 257 3.81 1.57 28.05
CA SER A 257 5.27 1.48 28.18
C SER A 257 6.04 1.89 26.92
N ALA A 258 5.42 1.86 25.75
CA ALA A 258 6.02 2.21 24.45
C ALA A 258 5.48 3.52 23.85
N TRP A 259 4.66 4.29 24.58
CA TRP A 259 4.12 5.58 24.10
C TRP A 259 5.18 6.64 23.84
N HIS A 260 6.32 6.55 24.53
CA HIS A 260 7.44 7.49 24.39
C HIS A 260 8.21 7.33 23.05
N SER A 261 7.92 6.29 22.25
CA SER A 261 8.65 6.00 21.02
C SER A 261 7.82 6.32 19.77
N SER A 262 8.50 6.95 18.80
CA SER A 262 7.98 7.09 17.44
C SER A 262 7.93 5.74 16.72
N ARG A 263 7.00 5.62 15.76
CA ARG A 263 6.95 4.51 14.79
C ARG A 263 6.96 5.08 13.38
N TYR A 264 7.69 4.42 12.51
CA TYR A 264 7.71 4.75 11.07
C TYR A 264 7.16 3.59 10.27
N SER A 265 6.47 3.87 9.17
CA SER A 265 5.87 2.87 8.29
C SER A 265 5.87 3.40 6.85
N ILE A 266 6.20 2.55 5.89
CA ILE A 266 6.39 3.00 4.52
C ILE A 266 5.63 2.08 3.56
N PRO A 267 4.30 2.27 3.40
CA PRO A 267 3.51 1.60 2.38
C PRO A 267 3.72 2.22 0.99
N PHE A 268 3.75 1.35 -0.01
CA PHE A 268 3.65 1.70 -1.42
C PHE A 268 2.29 1.24 -1.95
N PHE A 269 1.45 2.19 -2.32
CA PHE A 269 0.13 1.95 -2.89
C PHE A 269 0.24 1.85 -4.40
N MET A 270 0.15 0.64 -4.96
CA MET A 270 0.28 0.43 -6.39
C MET A 270 -1.07 0.63 -7.08
N HIS A 271 -1.22 1.79 -7.71
CA HIS A 271 -2.39 2.17 -8.47
C HIS A 271 -2.18 1.96 -9.97
N PRO A 272 -3.21 1.55 -10.71
CA PRO A 272 -3.17 1.54 -12.15
C PRO A 272 -3.38 2.97 -12.72
N VAL A 273 -3.25 3.10 -14.04
CA VAL A 273 -3.74 4.26 -14.79
C VAL A 273 -5.26 4.37 -14.66
N SER A 274 -5.80 5.59 -14.73
CA SER A 274 -7.22 5.83 -14.45
C SER A 274 -8.19 5.18 -15.45
N ASP A 275 -7.75 4.92 -16.67
CA ASP A 275 -8.57 4.29 -17.73
C ASP A 275 -8.57 2.75 -17.68
N MET A 276 -7.82 2.12 -16.76
CA MET A 276 -7.94 0.69 -16.52
C MET A 276 -9.38 0.33 -16.16
N LYS A 277 -9.97 -0.58 -16.93
CA LYS A 277 -11.30 -1.11 -16.63
C LYS A 277 -11.20 -2.11 -15.48
N LEU A 278 -12.01 -1.88 -14.45
CA LEU A 278 -12.17 -2.78 -13.30
C LEU A 278 -13.36 -3.74 -13.49
N ASP A 279 -13.76 -3.98 -14.74
CA ASP A 279 -14.80 -4.94 -15.08
C ASP A 279 -14.42 -6.31 -14.50
N VAL A 280 -15.42 -7.02 -13.99
CA VAL A 280 -15.18 -8.35 -13.41
C VAL A 280 -14.67 -9.30 -14.48
N LEU A 281 -13.52 -9.94 -14.23
CA LEU A 281 -12.95 -10.95 -15.13
C LEU A 281 -13.95 -12.09 -15.39
N PRO A 282 -14.26 -12.43 -16.66
CA PRO A 282 -15.31 -13.39 -16.99
C PRO A 282 -15.15 -14.77 -16.31
N HIS A 283 -13.92 -15.24 -16.16
CA HIS A 283 -13.62 -16.53 -15.51
C HIS A 283 -13.69 -16.49 -13.98
N CYS A 284 -13.90 -15.29 -13.38
CA CYS A 284 -14.23 -15.14 -11.97
C CYS A 284 -15.75 -15.12 -11.72
N ILE A 285 -16.55 -15.37 -12.75
CA ILE A 285 -18.01 -15.43 -12.68
C ILE A 285 -18.46 -16.87 -12.98
N ASP A 286 -19.23 -17.46 -12.08
CA ASP A 286 -19.87 -18.76 -12.26
C ASP A 286 -21.24 -18.79 -11.56
N LYS A 287 -21.91 -19.95 -11.55
CA LYS A 287 -23.23 -20.11 -10.90
C LYS A 287 -23.21 -19.87 -9.40
N ASN A 288 -22.08 -20.13 -8.74
CA ASN A 288 -21.91 -19.95 -7.29
C ASN A 288 -21.36 -18.56 -6.97
N HIS A 289 -20.72 -17.92 -7.94
CA HIS A 289 -20.09 -16.60 -7.83
C HIS A 289 -20.60 -15.68 -8.96
N PRO A 290 -21.88 -15.23 -8.90
CA PRO A 290 -22.41 -14.29 -9.88
C PRO A 290 -21.65 -12.95 -9.84
N LYS A 291 -21.68 -12.22 -10.94
CA LYS A 291 -21.09 -10.87 -11.03
C LYS A 291 -21.61 -9.98 -9.88
N ARG A 292 -20.70 -9.44 -9.07
CA ARG A 292 -21.04 -8.66 -7.86
C ARG A 292 -20.90 -7.15 -8.05
N PHE A 293 -20.17 -6.73 -9.06
CA PHE A 293 -19.79 -5.33 -9.23
C PHE A 293 -20.19 -4.82 -10.62
N GLU A 294 -20.65 -3.59 -10.68
CA GLU A 294 -20.88 -2.86 -11.94
C GLU A 294 -19.54 -2.54 -12.60
N ASP A 295 -19.58 -2.34 -13.93
CA ASP A 295 -18.40 -1.96 -14.70
C ASP A 295 -18.02 -0.50 -14.39
N ILE A 296 -16.74 -0.27 -14.12
CA ILE A 296 -16.21 1.06 -13.74
C ILE A 296 -14.72 1.10 -14.10
N THR A 297 -14.19 2.29 -14.36
CA THR A 297 -12.74 2.49 -14.48
C THR A 297 -12.07 2.70 -13.12
N ALA A 298 -10.75 2.51 -13.06
CA ALA A 298 -9.97 2.76 -11.84
C ALA A 298 -10.06 4.21 -11.38
N GLY A 299 -10.07 5.17 -12.33
CA GLY A 299 -10.22 6.59 -12.03
C GLY A 299 -11.59 6.92 -11.43
N GLU A 300 -12.67 6.42 -12.02
CA GLU A 300 -14.03 6.61 -11.49
C GLU A 300 -14.17 5.99 -10.10
N PHE A 301 -13.62 4.78 -9.88
CA PHE A 301 -13.63 4.12 -8.59
C PHE A 301 -12.84 4.91 -7.54
N LEU A 302 -11.65 5.42 -7.89
CA LEU A 302 -10.87 6.27 -7.00
C LEU A 302 -11.63 7.55 -6.61
N GLU A 303 -12.27 8.23 -7.57
CA GLU A 303 -13.09 9.41 -7.29
C GLU A 303 -14.28 9.11 -6.37
N GLU A 304 -14.94 7.96 -6.55
CA GLU A 304 -15.99 7.48 -5.64
C GLU A 304 -15.44 7.32 -4.22
N ARG A 305 -14.29 6.66 -4.06
CA ARG A 305 -13.67 6.45 -2.75
C ARG A 305 -13.22 7.75 -2.08
N LEU A 306 -12.65 8.69 -2.85
CA LEU A 306 -12.24 10.01 -2.33
C LEU A 306 -13.43 10.84 -1.84
N ARG A 307 -14.59 10.76 -2.52
CA ARG A 307 -15.85 11.39 -2.03
C ARG A 307 -16.34 10.72 -0.75
N ASP A 308 -16.33 9.40 -0.69
CA ASP A 308 -16.71 8.63 0.50
C ASP A 308 -15.86 8.99 1.73
N LEU A 309 -14.59 9.33 1.52
CA LEU A 309 -13.66 9.78 2.55
C LEU A 309 -13.76 11.28 2.87
N GLY A 310 -14.61 12.03 2.15
CA GLY A 310 -14.76 13.48 2.33
C GLY A 310 -13.56 14.30 1.81
N LEU A 311 -12.66 13.70 1.03
CA LEU A 311 -11.47 14.34 0.46
C LEU A 311 -11.77 15.09 -0.84
N ARG A 312 -12.92 14.82 -1.46
CA ARG A 312 -13.50 15.56 -2.58
C ARG A 312 -14.98 15.84 -2.37
N LYS A 313 -15.44 16.99 -2.91
CA LYS A 313 -16.86 17.39 -2.93
C LYS A 313 -17.58 16.78 -4.13
#